data_ec31b83aa093ea90fa5e5dedbdee52f0
#
_entry.id   ec31b83aa093ea90fa5e5dedbdee52f0
#
_cell.length_a   1.000
_cell.length_b   1.000
_cell.length_c   1.000
_cell.angle_alpha   90.00
_cell.angle_beta   90.00
_cell.angle_gamma   90.00
#
_symmetry.space_group_name_H-M   'P 1'
#
loop_
_entity.id
_entity.type
_entity.pdbx_description
1 polymer ?
#
loop_
_entity_poly.entity_id
_entity_poly.type
_entity_poly.pdbx_seq_one_letter_code
_entity_poly.pdbx_strand_id
1 'polypeptide(L)'
;MIRTPGVKKLAEPRCFFIIHHMKTQYYAASSLDGFIAAPDHSLDWLLQFGDVEGTSYPSFIRDVGAIVMGSSTYEWIVRNQVRPGTKQEKPWPYDKPAWVFASRTLIALPGADVRFVSGDVSRFHPQIAEAENGKNIWIVGGGDLAGQFYDAGLLDELIIQITSVTLGKGIPLFPREIIHPPLRLLSARAFGEAFAEVRYAVPSEK
;
A
#
# COMPACT_ATOMS: atom_id res chain seq x y z
N MET A 1 59.36 27.98 32.17
CA MET A 1 57.93 27.52 32.30
C MET A 1 57.35 27.43 30.95
N ILE A 2 57.21 26.20 30.45
CA ILE A 2 56.69 25.91 29.09
C ILE A 2 55.21 25.51 29.26
N ARG A 3 54.29 26.31 28.66
CA ARG A 3 52.84 26.00 28.68
C ARG A 3 52.54 24.99 27.57
N THR A 4 52.01 23.82 27.93
CA THR A 4 51.48 22.80 27.02
C THR A 4 50.16 23.27 26.44
N PRO A 5 49.92 23.12 25.10
CA PRO A 5 48.63 23.45 24.50
C PRO A 5 47.58 22.37 24.83
N GLY A 6 46.39 22.83 25.23
CA GLY A 6 45.25 21.95 25.54
C GLY A 6 44.74 21.21 24.31
N VAL A 7 44.58 19.91 24.47
CA VAL A 7 43.94 19.00 23.48
C VAL A 7 42.46 19.33 23.38
N LYS A 8 41.99 19.84 22.24
CA LYS A 8 40.58 19.99 21.93
C LYS A 8 39.99 18.59 21.79
N LYS A 9 39.04 18.23 22.70
CA LYS A 9 38.17 17.04 22.51
C LYS A 9 37.37 17.20 21.23
N LEU A 10 37.61 16.30 20.29
CA LEU A 10 36.77 16.12 19.09
C LEU A 10 35.39 15.66 19.58
N ALA A 11 34.35 16.36 19.16
CA ALA A 11 32.96 15.96 19.40
C ALA A 11 32.69 14.65 18.65
N GLU A 12 32.20 13.65 19.37
CA GLU A 12 31.77 12.38 18.78
C GLU A 12 30.64 12.64 17.77
N PRO A 13 30.63 11.94 16.62
CA PRO A 13 29.55 12.08 15.66
C PRO A 13 28.27 11.56 16.31
N ARG A 14 27.29 12.44 16.53
CA ARG A 14 25.93 12.06 16.89
C ARG A 14 25.38 11.22 15.73
N CYS A 15 25.28 9.91 15.95
CA CYS A 15 24.57 9.01 15.08
C CYS A 15 23.09 9.43 15.11
N PHE A 16 22.62 10.17 14.10
CA PHE A 16 21.21 10.40 13.89
C PHE A 16 20.62 9.06 13.47
N PHE A 17 20.06 8.31 14.41
CA PHE A 17 19.09 7.28 14.07
C PHE A 17 17.93 7.99 13.38
N ILE A 18 17.83 7.84 12.06
CA ILE A 18 16.61 8.14 11.33
C ILE A 18 15.60 7.12 11.85
N ILE A 19 14.74 7.54 12.78
CA ILE A 19 13.58 6.76 13.18
C ILE A 19 12.71 6.74 11.92
N HIS A 20 12.77 5.66 11.17
CA HIS A 20 11.78 5.37 10.12
C HIS A 20 10.45 5.17 10.86
N HIS A 21 9.62 6.22 10.88
CA HIS A 21 8.24 6.06 11.27
C HIS A 21 7.57 5.15 10.23
N MET A 22 7.05 4.01 10.68
CA MET A 22 6.14 3.15 9.95
C MET A 22 5.04 3.99 9.32
N LYS A 23 4.74 3.73 8.04
CA LYS A 23 3.67 4.38 7.31
C LYS A 23 2.62 3.37 6.86
N THR A 24 1.37 3.77 6.95
CA THR A 24 0.28 3.09 6.25
C THR A 24 0.11 3.75 4.90
N GLN A 25 0.35 2.99 3.83
CA GLN A 25 0.42 3.48 2.47
C GLN A 25 -0.64 2.79 1.59
N TYR A 26 -1.45 3.56 0.89
CA TYR A 26 -2.30 3.05 -0.18
C TYR A 26 -1.54 3.14 -1.50
N TYR A 27 -1.05 1.99 -2.00
CA TYR A 27 -0.39 1.88 -3.30
C TYR A 27 -1.30 1.12 -4.25
N ALA A 28 -1.76 1.80 -5.30
CA ALA A 28 -2.68 1.24 -6.27
C ALA A 28 -2.42 1.77 -7.68
N ALA A 29 -2.79 0.98 -8.70
CA ALA A 29 -2.93 1.48 -10.05
C ALA A 29 -4.37 1.96 -10.28
N SER A 30 -4.54 3.00 -11.09
CA SER A 30 -5.85 3.49 -11.52
C SER A 30 -5.89 3.80 -13.01
N SER A 31 -7.10 3.78 -13.59
CA SER A 31 -7.36 4.41 -14.87
C SER A 31 -7.17 5.94 -14.77
N LEU A 32 -7.00 6.61 -15.91
CA LEU A 32 -6.85 8.08 -15.97
C LEU A 32 -8.07 8.80 -15.37
N ASP A 33 -9.24 8.21 -15.46
CA ASP A 33 -10.50 8.73 -14.92
C ASP A 33 -10.86 8.22 -13.51
N GLY A 34 -9.86 7.64 -12.79
CA GLY A 34 -9.93 7.42 -11.34
C GLY A 34 -10.62 6.14 -10.87
N PHE A 35 -10.54 5.06 -11.63
CA PHE A 35 -11.08 3.74 -11.23
C PHE A 35 -9.98 2.71 -11.05
N ILE A 36 -10.13 1.83 -10.04
CA ILE A 36 -9.18 0.74 -9.76
C ILE A 36 -9.58 -0.60 -10.39
N ALA A 37 -10.83 -0.75 -10.79
CA ALA A 37 -11.35 -1.94 -11.45
C ALA A 37 -12.56 -1.58 -12.30
N ALA A 38 -12.88 -2.41 -13.30
CA ALA A 38 -14.14 -2.33 -14.01
C ALA A 38 -15.34 -2.67 -13.08
N PRO A 39 -16.60 -2.42 -13.48
CA PRO A 39 -17.78 -2.70 -12.64
C PRO A 39 -17.93 -4.16 -12.21
N ASP A 40 -17.39 -5.10 -12.99
CA ASP A 40 -17.35 -6.53 -12.73
C ASP A 40 -16.11 -6.97 -11.94
N HIS A 41 -15.34 -6.02 -11.41
CA HIS A 41 -14.07 -6.21 -10.73
C HIS A 41 -12.94 -6.77 -11.60
N SER A 42 -13.06 -6.74 -12.95
CA SER A 42 -11.96 -7.09 -13.86
C SER A 42 -10.83 -6.05 -13.79
N LEU A 43 -9.58 -6.57 -13.93
CA LEU A 43 -8.35 -5.79 -14.08
C LEU A 43 -7.71 -5.97 -15.47
N ASP A 44 -8.44 -6.46 -16.47
CA ASP A 44 -7.91 -6.74 -17.81
C ASP A 44 -7.31 -5.49 -18.45
N TRP A 45 -7.89 -4.31 -18.15
CA TRP A 45 -7.39 -3.01 -18.58
C TRP A 45 -5.99 -2.69 -18.04
N LEU A 46 -5.61 -3.24 -16.87
CA LEU A 46 -4.29 -3.06 -16.26
C LEU A 46 -3.31 -4.14 -16.72
N LEU A 47 -3.78 -5.38 -16.84
CA LEU A 47 -2.92 -6.53 -17.18
C LEU A 47 -2.33 -6.45 -18.60
N GLN A 48 -2.91 -5.65 -19.49
CA GLN A 48 -2.37 -5.41 -20.84
C GLN A 48 -0.98 -4.74 -20.83
N PHE A 49 -0.60 -4.05 -19.75
CA PHE A 49 0.70 -3.39 -19.64
C PHE A 49 1.84 -4.32 -19.19
N GLY A 50 1.56 -5.61 -18.98
CA GLY A 50 2.54 -6.61 -18.60
C GLY A 50 2.89 -6.59 -17.11
N ASP A 51 4.17 -6.85 -16.80
CA ASP A 51 4.64 -6.89 -15.43
C ASP A 51 4.92 -5.49 -14.84
N VAL A 52 5.12 -5.45 -13.54
CA VAL A 52 5.36 -4.22 -12.77
C VAL A 52 6.86 -3.93 -12.54
N GLU A 53 7.77 -4.70 -13.13
CA GLU A 53 9.22 -4.56 -12.88
C GLU A 53 9.76 -3.20 -13.32
N GLY A 54 9.19 -2.65 -14.38
CA GLY A 54 9.52 -1.30 -14.87
C GLY A 54 8.98 -0.15 -14.04
N THR A 55 8.24 -0.42 -12.95
CA THR A 55 7.58 0.58 -12.08
C THR A 55 8.33 0.76 -10.75
N SER A 56 7.77 1.54 -9.82
CA SER A 56 8.29 1.66 -8.46
C SER A 56 7.95 0.45 -7.56
N TYR A 57 7.09 -0.47 -8.01
CA TYR A 57 6.61 -1.59 -7.20
C TYR A 57 7.72 -2.47 -6.60
N PRO A 58 8.78 -2.87 -7.35
CA PRO A 58 9.84 -3.71 -6.79
C PRO A 58 10.59 -3.05 -5.63
N SER A 59 10.75 -1.73 -5.64
CA SER A 59 11.35 -0.99 -4.53
C SER A 59 10.37 -0.82 -3.37
N PHE A 60 9.10 -0.53 -3.68
CA PHE A 60 8.04 -0.35 -2.70
C PHE A 60 7.82 -1.62 -1.85
N ILE A 61 7.66 -2.79 -2.48
CA ILE A 61 7.32 -4.04 -1.78
C ILE A 61 8.42 -4.51 -0.80
N ARG A 62 9.67 -4.11 -1.00
CA ARG A 62 10.78 -4.41 -0.07
C ARG A 62 10.62 -3.71 1.27
N ASP A 63 10.00 -2.53 1.27
CA ASP A 63 9.80 -1.71 2.45
C ASP A 63 8.44 -1.99 3.13
N VAL A 64 7.67 -2.96 2.63
CA VAL A 64 6.41 -3.42 3.20
C VAL A 64 6.65 -4.58 4.16
N GLY A 65 6.06 -4.51 5.35
CA GLY A 65 6.11 -5.55 6.38
C GLY A 65 4.78 -6.25 6.61
N ALA A 66 3.66 -5.55 6.37
CA ALA A 66 2.31 -6.10 6.50
C ALA A 66 1.41 -5.64 5.35
N ILE A 67 0.43 -6.44 5.01
CA ILE A 67 -0.50 -6.21 3.90
C ILE A 67 -1.93 -6.15 4.42
N VAL A 68 -2.71 -5.22 3.87
CA VAL A 68 -4.13 -5.06 4.18
C VAL A 68 -4.93 -5.01 2.89
N MET A 69 -6.04 -5.73 2.84
CA MET A 69 -6.93 -5.70 1.67
C MET A 69 -8.39 -6.00 2.04
N GLY A 70 -9.30 -5.58 1.17
CA GLY A 70 -10.70 -5.96 1.25
C GLY A 70 -10.97 -7.33 0.64
N SER A 71 -12.16 -7.89 0.93
CA SER A 71 -12.59 -9.20 0.45
C SER A 71 -12.55 -9.34 -1.08
N SER A 72 -12.97 -8.31 -1.82
CA SER A 72 -12.97 -8.36 -3.30
C SER A 72 -11.56 -8.45 -3.89
N THR A 73 -10.59 -7.73 -3.30
CA THR A 73 -9.18 -7.81 -3.70
C THR A 73 -8.60 -9.19 -3.40
N TYR A 74 -8.88 -9.74 -2.22
CA TYR A 74 -8.48 -11.10 -1.85
C TYR A 74 -9.02 -12.14 -2.81
N GLU A 75 -10.34 -12.12 -3.08
CA GLU A 75 -10.97 -13.07 -3.99
C GLU A 75 -10.45 -12.95 -5.43
N TRP A 76 -10.14 -11.73 -5.87
CA TRP A 76 -9.52 -11.52 -7.18
C TRP A 76 -8.14 -12.20 -7.24
N ILE A 77 -7.30 -12.01 -6.22
CA ILE A 77 -5.97 -12.65 -6.13
C ILE A 77 -6.12 -14.17 -6.13
N VAL A 78 -7.02 -14.71 -5.29
CA VAL A 78 -7.28 -16.16 -5.23
C VAL A 78 -7.69 -16.70 -6.60
N ARG A 79 -8.64 -16.05 -7.26
CA ARG A 79 -9.18 -16.50 -8.55
C ARG A 79 -8.17 -16.39 -9.69
N ASN A 80 -7.38 -15.32 -9.74
CA ASN A 80 -6.59 -15.00 -10.93
C ASN A 80 -5.10 -15.31 -10.77
N GLN A 81 -4.55 -15.25 -9.56
CA GLN A 81 -3.14 -15.49 -9.30
C GLN A 81 -2.88 -16.87 -8.67
N VAL A 82 -3.61 -17.24 -7.62
CA VAL A 82 -3.43 -18.52 -6.93
C VAL A 82 -4.07 -19.67 -7.69
N ARG A 83 -5.33 -19.53 -8.13
CA ARG A 83 -6.10 -20.53 -8.91
C ARG A 83 -6.16 -21.90 -8.24
N PRO A 84 -6.61 -22.00 -6.99
CA PRO A 84 -6.57 -23.25 -6.23
C PRO A 84 -7.37 -24.35 -6.89
N GLY A 85 -6.88 -25.61 -6.83
CA GLY A 85 -7.49 -26.79 -7.41
C GLY A 85 -7.40 -26.87 -8.94
N THR A 86 -6.67 -25.99 -9.61
CA THR A 86 -6.44 -26.02 -11.07
C THR A 86 -5.03 -26.52 -11.40
N LYS A 87 -4.83 -26.90 -12.69
CA LYS A 87 -3.48 -27.23 -13.19
C LYS A 87 -2.49 -26.04 -13.17
N GLN A 88 -3.00 -24.83 -12.98
CA GLN A 88 -2.23 -23.59 -12.95
C GLN A 88 -2.14 -23.00 -11.54
N GLU A 89 -2.42 -23.80 -10.52
CA GLU A 89 -2.33 -23.39 -9.13
C GLU A 89 -0.92 -22.89 -8.79
N LYS A 90 -0.88 -21.75 -8.09
CA LYS A 90 0.34 -21.11 -7.61
C LYS A 90 0.21 -20.84 -6.12
N PRO A 91 1.33 -20.72 -5.39
CA PRO A 91 1.31 -20.31 -3.99
C PRO A 91 0.76 -18.89 -3.85
N TRP A 92 0.37 -18.53 -2.63
CA TRP A 92 0.04 -17.15 -2.26
C TRP A 92 1.20 -16.22 -2.62
N PRO A 93 0.94 -15.07 -3.30
CA PRO A 93 2.00 -14.27 -3.90
C PRO A 93 2.82 -13.42 -2.91
N TYR A 94 2.44 -13.41 -1.63
CA TYR A 94 3.09 -12.57 -0.63
C TYR A 94 3.70 -13.40 0.49
N ASP A 95 4.92 -13.04 0.89
CA ASP A 95 5.67 -13.61 2.02
C ASP A 95 5.44 -12.85 3.34
N LYS A 96 4.45 -11.96 3.36
CA LYS A 96 4.14 -11.05 4.46
C LYS A 96 2.78 -11.38 5.06
N PRO A 97 2.57 -11.15 6.38
CA PRO A 97 1.27 -11.29 6.99
C PRO A 97 0.24 -10.37 6.30
N ALA A 98 -0.94 -10.92 6.00
CA ALA A 98 -2.00 -10.20 5.31
C ALA A 98 -3.30 -10.19 6.13
N TRP A 99 -3.87 -9.02 6.32
CA TRP A 99 -5.20 -8.85 6.91
C TRP A 99 -6.23 -8.62 5.83
N VAL A 100 -7.26 -9.45 5.81
CA VAL A 100 -8.38 -9.38 4.87
C VAL A 100 -9.62 -8.93 5.60
N PHE A 101 -10.07 -7.71 5.35
CA PHE A 101 -11.30 -7.16 5.89
C PHE A 101 -12.51 -7.69 5.11
N ALA A 102 -13.34 -8.48 5.79
CA ALA A 102 -14.50 -9.12 5.19
C ALA A 102 -15.66 -9.22 6.18
N SER A 103 -16.88 -9.00 5.70
CA SER A 103 -18.12 -9.23 6.46
C SER A 103 -18.69 -10.63 6.28
N ARG A 104 -18.06 -11.46 5.48
CA ARG A 104 -18.47 -12.84 5.14
C ARG A 104 -17.30 -13.81 5.23
N THR A 105 -17.61 -15.10 5.34
CA THR A 105 -16.60 -16.16 5.29
C THR A 105 -15.96 -16.24 3.91
N LEU A 106 -14.65 -16.32 3.87
CA LEU A 106 -13.85 -16.48 2.66
C LEU A 106 -13.08 -17.80 2.69
N ILE A 107 -12.62 -18.26 1.53
CA ILE A 107 -11.81 -19.47 1.41
C ILE A 107 -10.43 -19.17 1.98
N ALA A 108 -10.00 -19.94 2.97
CA ALA A 108 -8.64 -19.88 3.50
C ALA A 108 -7.68 -20.66 2.58
N LEU A 109 -6.49 -20.11 2.34
CA LEU A 109 -5.45 -20.75 1.55
C LEU A 109 -4.46 -21.45 2.50
N PRO A 110 -4.25 -22.75 2.37
CA PRO A 110 -3.27 -23.47 3.17
C PRO A 110 -1.85 -22.88 2.99
N GLY A 111 -1.16 -22.68 4.11
CA GLY A 111 0.22 -22.17 4.10
C GLY A 111 0.39 -20.66 3.86
N ALA A 112 -0.69 -19.91 3.66
CA ALA A 112 -0.66 -18.47 3.58
C ALA A 112 -0.89 -17.83 4.96
N ASP A 113 -0.07 -16.84 5.36
CA ASP A 113 -0.33 -16.03 6.56
C ASP A 113 -1.39 -14.97 6.25
N VAL A 114 -2.65 -15.43 6.17
CA VAL A 114 -3.83 -14.59 5.89
C VAL A 114 -4.77 -14.64 7.10
N ARG A 115 -5.08 -13.45 7.62
CA ARG A 115 -5.95 -13.24 8.79
C ARG A 115 -7.22 -12.55 8.37
N PHE A 116 -8.35 -13.24 8.48
CA PHE A 116 -9.66 -12.67 8.18
C PHE A 116 -10.18 -11.91 9.39
N VAL A 117 -10.54 -10.65 9.18
CA VAL A 117 -11.04 -9.74 10.21
C VAL A 117 -12.30 -9.03 9.73
N SER A 118 -13.12 -8.58 10.67
CA SER A 118 -14.37 -7.84 10.38
C SER A 118 -14.55 -6.70 11.36
N GLY A 119 -15.03 -5.57 10.88
CA GLY A 119 -15.32 -4.37 11.68
C GLY A 119 -14.32 -3.23 11.43
N ASP A 120 -14.22 -2.34 12.40
CA ASP A 120 -13.45 -1.10 12.34
C ASP A 120 -11.94 -1.35 12.17
N VAL A 121 -11.31 -0.66 11.23
CA VAL A 121 -9.88 -0.76 10.93
C VAL A 121 -9.00 -0.33 12.12
N SER A 122 -9.43 0.65 12.91
CA SER A 122 -8.70 1.13 14.07
C SER A 122 -8.50 0.07 15.15
N ARG A 123 -9.43 -0.88 15.24
CA ARG A 123 -9.37 -2.00 16.18
C ARG A 123 -8.21 -2.97 15.85
N PHE A 124 -7.90 -3.15 14.59
CA PHE A 124 -6.89 -4.09 14.11
C PHE A 124 -5.55 -3.44 13.81
N HIS A 125 -5.51 -2.14 13.59
CA HIS A 125 -4.30 -1.41 13.25
C HIS A 125 -3.12 -1.65 14.21
N PRO A 126 -3.30 -1.70 15.56
CA PRO A 126 -2.18 -2.01 16.47
C PRO A 126 -1.55 -3.39 16.22
N GLN A 127 -2.37 -4.41 15.91
CA GLN A 127 -1.88 -5.76 15.60
C GLN A 127 -1.16 -5.81 14.25
N ILE A 128 -1.64 -5.02 13.27
CA ILE A 128 -1.01 -4.91 11.94
C ILE A 128 0.34 -4.20 12.09
N ALA A 129 0.38 -3.13 12.87
CA ALA A 129 1.58 -2.35 13.15
C ALA A 129 2.63 -3.15 13.94
N GLU A 130 2.23 -4.04 14.83
CA GLU A 130 3.16 -4.95 15.52
C GLU A 130 3.77 -5.97 14.55
N ALA A 131 2.99 -6.46 13.59
CA ALA A 131 3.42 -7.50 12.66
C ALA A 131 4.26 -6.99 11.49
N GLU A 132 4.27 -5.67 11.21
CA GLU A 132 5.02 -5.06 10.09
C GLU A 132 6.55 -5.02 10.33
N ASN A 133 6.97 -5.24 11.58
CA ASN A 133 8.38 -5.40 11.97
C ASN A 133 9.28 -4.21 11.57
N GLY A 134 8.85 -2.95 11.81
CA GLY A 134 9.60 -1.72 11.54
C GLY A 134 9.58 -1.28 10.08
N LYS A 135 8.68 -1.86 9.25
CA LYS A 135 8.45 -1.50 7.85
C LYS A 135 7.10 -0.79 7.67
N ASN A 136 6.65 -0.66 6.45
CA ASN A 136 5.37 -0.02 6.14
C ASN A 136 4.23 -1.03 6.05
N ILE A 137 3.01 -0.54 6.25
CA ILE A 137 1.77 -1.25 5.98
C ILE A 137 1.30 -0.87 4.58
N TRP A 138 1.00 -1.86 3.75
CA TRP A 138 0.47 -1.65 2.42
C TRP A 138 -1.02 -1.98 2.35
N ILE A 139 -1.85 -1.00 2.04
CA ILE A 139 -3.22 -1.21 1.62
C ILE A 139 -3.21 -1.50 0.13
N VAL A 140 -3.47 -2.77 -0.24
CA VAL A 140 -3.49 -3.24 -1.64
C VAL A 140 -4.72 -2.72 -2.38
N GLY A 141 -5.85 -2.67 -1.68
CA GLY A 141 -7.17 -2.28 -2.19
C GLY A 141 -8.30 -2.85 -1.33
N GLY A 142 -9.60 -2.51 -1.50
CA GLY A 142 -10.13 -1.49 -2.41
C GLY A 142 -10.07 -0.07 -1.86
N GLY A 143 -10.46 0.86 -2.70
CA GLY A 143 -10.46 2.28 -2.38
C GLY A 143 -11.30 2.64 -1.16
N ASP A 144 -12.43 1.97 -0.93
CA ASP A 144 -13.23 2.20 0.27
C ASP A 144 -12.51 1.78 1.55
N LEU A 145 -11.76 0.66 1.53
CA LEU A 145 -10.95 0.25 2.68
C LEU A 145 -9.85 1.29 2.97
N ALA A 146 -9.16 1.79 1.94
CA ALA A 146 -8.21 2.88 2.11
C ALA A 146 -8.88 4.14 2.69
N GLY A 147 -10.13 4.43 2.27
CA GLY A 147 -10.96 5.47 2.85
C GLY A 147 -11.25 5.27 4.33
N GLN A 148 -11.53 4.03 4.78
CA GLN A 148 -11.74 3.73 6.21
C GLN A 148 -10.47 3.98 7.04
N PHE A 149 -9.28 3.68 6.52
CA PHE A 149 -8.02 4.04 7.17
C PHE A 149 -7.82 5.55 7.23
N TYR A 150 -8.22 6.28 6.18
CA TYR A 150 -8.20 7.74 6.19
C TYR A 150 -9.17 8.31 7.24
N ASP A 151 -10.41 7.84 7.27
CA ASP A 151 -11.45 8.28 8.21
C ASP A 151 -11.03 8.05 9.67
N ALA A 152 -10.21 7.01 9.92
CA ALA A 152 -9.65 6.69 11.22
C ALA A 152 -8.34 7.46 11.56
N GLY A 153 -7.84 8.32 10.66
CA GLY A 153 -6.56 9.02 10.84
C GLY A 153 -5.32 8.11 10.77
N LEU A 154 -5.44 6.97 10.10
CA LEU A 154 -4.42 5.92 10.04
C LEU A 154 -3.74 5.79 8.66
N LEU A 155 -4.09 6.63 7.69
CA LEU A 155 -3.50 6.64 6.36
C LEU A 155 -2.47 7.77 6.25
N ASP A 156 -1.23 7.45 5.90
CA ASP A 156 -0.13 8.41 5.82
C ASP A 156 0.18 8.86 4.39
N GLU A 157 0.01 7.96 3.41
CA GLU A 157 0.49 8.24 2.05
C GLU A 157 -0.37 7.54 1.00
N LEU A 158 -0.66 8.27 -0.08
CA LEU A 158 -1.25 7.74 -1.31
C LEU A 158 -0.14 7.65 -2.37
N ILE A 159 0.01 6.47 -2.98
CA ILE A 159 0.94 6.21 -4.08
C ILE A 159 0.12 5.66 -5.23
N ILE A 160 -0.18 6.48 -6.22
CA ILE A 160 -1.11 6.14 -7.28
C ILE A 160 -0.39 6.09 -8.62
N GLN A 161 -0.44 4.94 -9.27
CA GLN A 161 0.02 4.74 -10.64
C GLN A 161 -1.15 4.94 -11.61
N ILE A 162 -1.23 6.11 -12.20
CA ILE A 162 -2.25 6.47 -13.17
C ILE A 162 -1.83 5.91 -14.53
N THR A 163 -2.70 5.09 -15.13
CA THR A 163 -2.46 4.51 -16.46
C THR A 163 -3.04 5.37 -17.58
N SER A 164 -2.62 5.08 -18.81
CA SER A 164 -3.07 5.78 -20.02
C SER A 164 -4.42 5.29 -20.58
N VAL A 165 -5.29 4.70 -19.73
CA VAL A 165 -6.65 4.24 -20.12
C VAL A 165 -7.73 4.93 -19.32
N THR A 166 -8.93 5.01 -19.89
CA THR A 166 -10.15 5.45 -19.21
C THR A 166 -11.17 4.32 -19.20
N LEU A 167 -11.93 4.16 -18.13
CA LEU A 167 -12.96 3.14 -17.99
C LEU A 167 -14.39 3.69 -18.15
N GLY A 168 -14.58 4.99 -17.96
CA GLY A 168 -15.89 5.64 -18.01
C GLY A 168 -16.78 5.30 -16.80
N LYS A 169 -16.63 4.13 -16.22
CA LYS A 169 -17.30 3.64 -15.01
C LYS A 169 -16.49 2.50 -14.38
N GLY A 170 -16.59 2.32 -13.06
CA GLY A 170 -15.85 1.28 -12.37
C GLY A 170 -15.89 1.44 -10.85
N ILE A 171 -15.00 0.74 -10.19
CA ILE A 171 -14.79 0.85 -8.74
C ILE A 171 -13.88 2.05 -8.48
N PRO A 172 -14.33 3.05 -7.70
CA PRO A 172 -13.56 4.27 -7.47
C PRO A 172 -12.23 4.00 -6.79
N LEU A 173 -11.22 4.78 -7.19
CA LEU A 173 -9.87 4.73 -6.60
C LEU A 173 -9.90 5.07 -5.11
N PHE A 174 -10.55 6.17 -4.75
CA PHE A 174 -10.57 6.66 -3.37
C PHE A 174 -11.87 7.47 -3.13
N PRO A 175 -12.96 6.81 -2.69
CA PRO A 175 -14.27 7.45 -2.53
C PRO A 175 -14.36 8.25 -1.22
N ARG A 176 -13.48 9.22 -1.05
CA ARG A 176 -13.51 10.20 0.06
C ARG A 176 -13.25 11.59 -0.47
N GLU A 177 -13.89 12.56 0.16
CA GLU A 177 -13.66 13.98 -0.08
C GLU A 177 -12.52 14.48 0.81
N ILE A 178 -11.48 15.05 0.20
CA ILE A 178 -10.36 15.70 0.90
C ILE A 178 -10.16 17.09 0.27
N ILE A 179 -10.76 18.10 0.87
CA ILE A 179 -10.68 19.48 0.37
C ILE A 179 -9.76 20.31 1.27
N HIS A 180 -9.87 20.13 2.59
CA HIS A 180 -9.12 20.95 3.53
C HIS A 180 -8.78 20.16 4.81
N PRO A 181 -7.49 20.09 5.20
CA PRO A 181 -6.34 20.51 4.43
C PRO A 181 -6.11 19.61 3.20
N PRO A 182 -5.61 20.15 2.08
CA PRO A 182 -5.38 19.36 0.89
C PRO A 182 -4.21 18.38 1.07
N LEU A 183 -4.21 17.30 0.30
CA LEU A 183 -3.08 16.38 0.21
C LEU A 183 -1.81 17.12 -0.23
N ARG A 184 -0.67 16.78 0.35
CA ARG A 184 0.63 17.39 0.00
C ARG A 184 1.37 16.52 -1.02
N LEU A 185 1.59 17.03 -2.23
CA LEU A 185 2.36 16.34 -3.26
C LEU A 185 3.80 16.11 -2.80
N LEU A 186 4.25 14.86 -2.86
CA LEU A 186 5.61 14.42 -2.55
C LEU A 186 6.44 14.23 -3.81
N SER A 187 5.87 13.58 -4.84
CA SER A 187 6.54 13.37 -6.13
C SER A 187 5.54 13.06 -7.24
N ALA A 188 5.97 13.33 -8.48
CA ALA A 188 5.32 12.89 -9.70
C ALA A 188 6.39 12.35 -10.64
N ARG A 189 6.21 11.14 -11.19
CA ARG A 189 7.19 10.46 -12.04
C ARG A 189 6.50 9.68 -13.13
N ALA A 190 7.12 9.62 -14.31
CA ALA A 190 6.70 8.72 -15.38
C ALA A 190 7.45 7.38 -15.28
N PHE A 191 6.76 6.30 -15.57
CA PHE A 191 7.32 4.96 -15.73
C PHE A 191 6.91 4.40 -17.09
N GLY A 192 7.87 4.29 -17.98
CA GLY A 192 7.60 3.98 -19.39
C GLY A 192 6.67 5.00 -20.04
N GLU A 193 5.86 4.52 -20.98
CA GLU A 193 4.90 5.35 -21.72
C GLU A 193 3.47 5.26 -21.16
N ALA A 194 3.23 4.35 -20.19
CA ALA A 194 1.88 4.00 -19.74
C ALA A 194 1.53 4.51 -18.34
N PHE A 195 2.51 4.77 -17.47
CA PHE A 195 2.26 5.08 -16.06
C PHE A 195 2.77 6.45 -15.65
N ALA A 196 1.92 7.22 -15.00
CA ALA A 196 2.31 8.39 -14.21
C ALA A 196 2.09 8.07 -12.73
N GLU A 197 3.16 7.96 -11.95
CA GLU A 197 3.05 7.78 -10.50
C GLU A 197 3.02 9.13 -9.80
N VAL A 198 2.01 9.35 -8.97
CA VAL A 198 1.92 10.47 -8.05
C VAL A 198 1.93 9.97 -6.62
N ARG A 199 2.67 10.68 -5.75
CA ARG A 199 2.71 10.40 -4.31
C ARG A 199 2.25 11.61 -3.53
N TYR A 200 1.33 11.39 -2.61
CA TYR A 200 0.82 12.42 -1.72
C TYR A 200 0.92 11.98 -0.27
N ALA A 201 1.40 12.88 0.58
CA ALA A 201 1.22 12.71 2.03
C ALA A 201 -0.19 13.15 2.40
N VAL A 202 -0.81 12.36 3.26
CA VAL A 202 -2.07 12.69 3.93
C VAL A 202 -1.74 13.59 5.12
N PRO A 203 -2.33 14.79 5.24
CA PRO A 203 -2.13 15.63 6.39
C PRO A 203 -2.67 14.94 7.65
N SER A 204 -1.86 14.83 8.70
CA SER A 204 -2.35 14.47 10.03
C SER A 204 -3.04 15.70 10.62
N GLU A 205 -4.33 15.62 10.91
CA GLU A 205 -4.93 16.59 11.83
C GLU A 205 -4.24 16.46 13.18
N LYS A 206 -3.50 17.51 13.56
CA LYS A 206 -2.94 17.66 14.90
C LYS A 206 -3.86 18.53 15.73
#